data_691fb5831ed05a28969d379a1501b64a
#
_entry.id   691fb5831ed05a28969d379a1501b64a
#
_cell.length_a   1.000
_cell.length_b   1.000
_cell.length_c   1.000
_cell.angle_alpha   90.00
_cell.angle_beta   90.00
_cell.angle_gamma   90.00
#
_symmetry.space_group_name_H-M   'P 1'
#
loop_
_entity.id
_entity.type
_entity.pdbx_description
1 polymer ?
#
loop_
_entity_poly.entity_id
_entity_poly.type
_entity_poly.pdbx_seq_one_letter_code
_entity_poly.pdbx_strand_id
1 'polypeptide(L)'
;DVRALAFDNKTVLQINQCVHGILHPGQPPWIAGVPVIAQSEFSMRSPKLGERIRVRNSDLLAVVSAQEDAHEEDPHRPAWRIELALPDGQRGHVFAPMDPNQWQRDVTERFAEHKRLKVSALSATGKQAYELQEQARKASSAGWALRNRYADIRHAYAMTVHKAQGSTFGAVVLAWDSFQRCPD
;
A
#
# COMPACT_ATOMS: atom_id res chain seq x y z
N ASP A 1 13.39 -19.19 -5.83
CA ASP A 1 12.90 -17.83 -5.67
C ASP A 1 13.69 -16.87 -6.56
N VAL A 2 13.03 -16.25 -7.56
CA VAL A 2 13.62 -15.32 -8.53
C VAL A 2 12.99 -13.96 -8.34
N ARG A 3 13.79 -12.89 -8.32
CA ARG A 3 13.30 -11.51 -8.21
C ARG A 3 13.93 -10.62 -9.28
N ALA A 4 13.12 -9.72 -9.82
CA ALA A 4 13.65 -8.64 -10.63
C ALA A 4 13.96 -7.43 -9.73
N LEU A 5 15.13 -6.82 -9.95
CA LEU A 5 15.53 -5.60 -9.25
C LEU A 5 15.59 -4.42 -10.22
N ALA A 6 15.02 -3.30 -9.79
CA ALA A 6 15.07 -2.05 -10.52
C ALA A 6 15.47 -0.89 -9.60
N PHE A 7 15.92 0.20 -10.19
CA PHE A 7 16.29 1.40 -9.43
C PHE A 7 15.05 2.17 -8.97
N ASP A 8 14.03 2.30 -9.84
CA ASP A 8 12.88 3.14 -9.59
C ASP A 8 11.56 2.36 -9.44
N ASN A 9 10.62 2.94 -8.69
CA ASN A 9 9.32 2.34 -8.42
C ASN A 9 8.41 2.20 -9.66
N LYS A 10 8.60 3.03 -10.70
CA LYS A 10 7.82 2.98 -11.93
C LYS A 10 8.16 1.70 -12.69
N THR A 11 9.45 1.42 -12.86
CA THR A 11 9.95 0.19 -13.50
C THR A 11 9.52 -1.05 -12.70
N VAL A 12 9.62 -1.02 -11.36
CA VAL A 12 9.12 -2.10 -10.48
C VAL A 12 7.64 -2.37 -10.74
N LEU A 13 6.81 -1.34 -10.81
CA LEU A 13 5.38 -1.50 -11.06
C LEU A 13 5.10 -2.14 -12.42
N GLN A 14 5.78 -1.67 -13.47
CA GLN A 14 5.64 -2.21 -14.82
C GLN A 14 6.04 -3.70 -14.89
N ILE A 15 7.16 -4.07 -14.28
CA ILE A 15 7.61 -5.47 -14.24
C ILE A 15 6.60 -6.32 -13.48
N ASN A 16 6.14 -5.88 -12.31
CA ASN A 16 5.16 -6.61 -11.52
C ASN A 16 3.85 -6.86 -12.29
N GLN A 17 3.34 -5.84 -13.00
CA GLN A 17 2.14 -5.97 -13.83
C GLN A 17 2.36 -6.93 -14.99
N CYS A 18 3.49 -6.80 -15.70
CA CYS A 18 3.84 -7.66 -16.82
C CYS A 18 3.97 -9.13 -16.38
N VAL A 19 4.74 -9.40 -15.33
CA VAL A 19 4.96 -10.75 -14.81
C VAL A 19 3.65 -11.37 -14.32
N HIS A 20 2.82 -10.60 -13.58
CA HIS A 20 1.52 -11.08 -13.14
C HIS A 20 0.62 -11.45 -14.33
N GLY A 21 0.54 -10.59 -15.35
CA GLY A 21 -0.26 -10.84 -16.56
C GLY A 21 0.20 -12.06 -17.37
N ILE A 22 1.52 -12.33 -17.38
CA ILE A 22 2.06 -13.53 -18.05
C ILE A 22 1.79 -14.81 -17.26
N LEU A 23 2.01 -14.78 -15.94
CA LEU A 23 1.86 -15.96 -15.09
C LEU A 23 0.39 -16.29 -14.80
N HIS A 24 -0.48 -15.28 -14.80
CA HIS A 24 -1.88 -15.39 -14.39
C HIS A 24 -2.81 -14.65 -15.36
N PRO A 25 -2.86 -15.04 -16.64
CA PRO A 25 -3.65 -14.34 -17.65
C PRO A 25 -5.14 -14.36 -17.31
N GLY A 26 -5.76 -13.17 -17.29
CA GLY A 26 -7.19 -13.01 -16.99
C GLY A 26 -7.60 -13.22 -15.54
N GLN A 27 -6.67 -13.47 -14.66
CA GLN A 27 -6.93 -13.66 -13.23
C GLN A 27 -6.94 -12.30 -12.46
N PRO A 28 -7.64 -12.24 -11.32
CA PRO A 28 -7.60 -11.05 -10.45
C PRO A 28 -6.19 -10.77 -9.91
N PRO A 29 -5.93 -9.55 -9.39
CA PRO A 29 -4.59 -9.18 -8.93
C PRO A 29 -4.11 -10.00 -7.72
N TRP A 30 -5.02 -10.52 -6.92
CA TRP A 30 -4.69 -11.22 -5.68
C TRP A 30 -5.11 -12.70 -5.77
N ILE A 31 -4.14 -13.57 -5.97
CA ILE A 31 -4.34 -15.01 -6.14
C ILE A 31 -3.49 -15.75 -5.10
N ALA A 32 -3.99 -16.87 -4.59
CA ALA A 32 -3.26 -17.70 -3.64
C ALA A 32 -1.86 -18.06 -4.16
N GLY A 33 -0.86 -17.93 -3.30
CA GLY A 33 0.55 -18.18 -3.61
C GLY A 33 1.31 -17.00 -4.23
N VAL A 34 0.61 -15.94 -4.65
CA VAL A 34 1.28 -14.74 -5.20
C VAL A 34 2.09 -14.04 -4.11
N PRO A 35 3.39 -13.78 -4.34
CA PRO A 35 4.20 -13.02 -3.40
C PRO A 35 3.83 -11.53 -3.45
N VAL A 36 3.72 -10.92 -2.27
CA VAL A 36 3.47 -9.49 -2.11
C VAL A 36 4.47 -8.87 -1.15
N ILE A 37 4.67 -7.56 -1.26
CA ILE A 37 5.54 -6.78 -0.39
C ILE A 37 4.79 -5.59 0.18
N ALA A 38 4.95 -5.36 1.47
CA ALA A 38 4.43 -4.18 2.15
C ALA A 38 5.16 -2.91 1.67
N GLN A 39 4.41 -1.88 1.26
CA GLN A 39 4.97 -0.58 0.87
C GLN A 39 5.06 0.38 2.04
N SER A 40 4.27 0.16 3.08
CA SER A 40 4.27 0.89 4.35
C SER A 40 3.94 -0.06 5.49
N GLU A 41 4.13 0.39 6.71
CA GLU A 41 3.72 -0.37 7.89
C GLU A 41 2.20 -0.39 8.01
N PHE A 42 1.63 -1.55 8.33
CA PHE A 42 0.21 -1.73 8.64
C PHE A 42 0.00 -2.88 9.62
N SER A 43 -1.24 -3.09 10.07
CA SER A 43 -1.60 -4.23 10.90
C SER A 43 -2.63 -5.11 10.21
N MET A 44 -2.40 -6.42 10.21
CA MET A 44 -3.39 -7.42 9.80
C MET A 44 -4.29 -7.78 10.98
N ARG A 45 -5.56 -8.06 10.73
CA ARG A 45 -6.47 -8.66 11.72
C ARG A 45 -6.22 -10.17 11.77
N SER A 46 -5.75 -10.67 12.91
CA SER A 46 -5.60 -12.11 13.16
C SER A 46 -6.96 -12.82 13.15
N PRO A 47 -7.02 -14.12 12.79
CA PRO A 47 -8.20 -14.96 13.04
C PRO A 47 -8.56 -15.05 14.51
N LYS A 48 -7.60 -14.86 15.42
CA LYS A 48 -7.84 -14.81 16.87
C LYS A 48 -8.45 -13.46 17.23
N LEU A 49 -9.55 -13.49 17.96
CA LEU A 49 -10.31 -12.32 18.34
C LEU A 49 -9.44 -11.27 19.06
N GLY A 50 -9.45 -10.04 18.56
CA GLY A 50 -8.76 -8.89 19.15
C GLY A 50 -7.25 -8.81 18.90
N GLU A 51 -6.63 -9.82 18.30
CA GLU A 51 -5.20 -9.83 18.01
C GLU A 51 -4.92 -9.11 16.68
N ARG A 52 -3.87 -8.29 16.69
CA ARG A 52 -3.35 -7.63 15.48
C ARG A 52 -1.90 -8.04 15.25
N ILE A 53 -1.59 -8.37 14.01
CA ILE A 53 -0.26 -8.75 13.57
C ILE A 53 0.33 -7.54 12.87
N ARG A 54 1.47 -7.05 13.36
CA ARG A 54 2.18 -5.92 12.77
C ARG A 54 2.98 -6.39 11.56
N VAL A 55 2.78 -5.73 10.43
CA VAL A 55 3.57 -5.89 9.21
C VAL A 55 4.42 -4.64 9.02
N ARG A 56 5.71 -4.83 8.84
CA ARG A 56 6.67 -3.74 8.64
C ARG A 56 6.78 -3.37 7.16
N ASN A 57 7.25 -2.16 6.91
CA ASN A 57 7.64 -1.79 5.55
C ASN A 57 8.68 -2.76 5.00
N SER A 58 8.48 -3.20 3.77
CA SER A 58 9.32 -4.18 3.04
C SER A 58 9.19 -5.63 3.50
N ASP A 59 8.31 -5.96 4.45
CA ASP A 59 8.01 -7.36 4.74
C ASP A 59 7.46 -8.05 3.49
N LEU A 60 7.98 -9.24 3.22
CA LEU A 60 7.48 -10.14 2.18
C LEU A 60 6.39 -11.03 2.75
N LEU A 61 5.28 -11.13 2.05
CA LEU A 61 4.13 -11.94 2.42
C LEU A 61 3.68 -12.78 1.22
N ALA A 62 2.84 -13.76 1.48
CA ALA A 62 2.14 -14.51 0.44
C ALA A 62 0.63 -14.31 0.58
N VAL A 63 -0.06 -14.18 -0.54
CA VAL A 63 -1.52 -14.22 -0.59
C VAL A 63 -1.98 -15.65 -0.29
N VAL A 64 -2.85 -15.81 0.71
CA VAL A 64 -3.49 -17.09 1.03
C VAL A 64 -4.83 -17.20 0.30
N SER A 65 -5.63 -16.16 0.38
CA SER A 65 -6.91 -16.04 -0.32
C SER A 65 -7.26 -14.56 -0.54
N ALA A 66 -8.11 -14.29 -1.51
CA ALA A 66 -8.68 -12.96 -1.72
C ALA A 66 -10.12 -13.09 -2.23
N GLN A 67 -10.96 -12.17 -1.80
CA GLN A 67 -12.34 -12.05 -2.26
C GLN A 67 -12.74 -10.58 -2.37
N GLU A 68 -13.70 -10.31 -3.25
CA GLU A 68 -14.33 -9.01 -3.33
C GLU A 68 -15.19 -8.75 -2.09
N ASP A 69 -15.03 -7.58 -1.51
CA ASP A 69 -15.71 -7.19 -0.27
C ASP A 69 -15.76 -5.65 -0.18
N ALA A 70 -16.20 -5.13 0.94
CA ALA A 70 -16.08 -3.73 1.29
C ALA A 70 -15.59 -3.59 2.75
N HIS A 71 -14.80 -2.55 3.01
CA HIS A 71 -14.36 -2.28 4.37
C HIS A 71 -15.55 -1.82 5.22
N GLU A 72 -15.66 -2.31 6.46
CA GLU A 72 -16.77 -2.00 7.37
C GLU A 72 -17.03 -0.49 7.56
N GLU A 73 -15.94 0.32 7.58
CA GLU A 73 -16.00 1.78 7.71
C GLU A 73 -16.16 2.52 6.36
N ASP A 74 -16.20 1.80 5.24
CA ASP A 74 -16.33 2.37 3.88
C ASP A 74 -17.12 1.40 2.97
N PRO A 75 -18.39 1.08 3.32
CA PRO A 75 -19.17 0.04 2.63
C PRO A 75 -19.51 0.39 1.18
N HIS A 76 -19.35 1.66 0.79
CA HIS A 76 -19.61 2.11 -0.58
C HIS A 76 -18.39 2.02 -1.49
N ARG A 77 -17.21 1.72 -0.96
CA ARG A 77 -15.99 1.56 -1.74
C ARG A 77 -15.66 0.07 -1.92
N PRO A 78 -15.71 -0.44 -3.15
CA PRO A 78 -15.31 -1.82 -3.43
C PRO A 78 -13.85 -2.04 -3.04
N ALA A 79 -13.58 -3.15 -2.39
CA ALA A 79 -12.27 -3.51 -1.91
C ALA A 79 -12.02 -5.02 -2.06
N TRP A 80 -10.77 -5.40 -2.00
CA TRP A 80 -10.35 -6.79 -1.82
C TRP A 80 -10.14 -7.05 -0.33
N ARG A 81 -10.79 -8.07 0.21
CA ARG A 81 -10.41 -8.66 1.48
C ARG A 81 -9.41 -9.76 1.20
N ILE A 82 -8.19 -9.59 1.69
CA ILE A 82 -7.05 -10.45 1.38
C ILE A 82 -6.54 -11.09 2.67
N GLU A 83 -6.46 -12.41 2.70
CA GLU A 83 -5.72 -13.13 3.73
C GLU A 83 -4.27 -13.24 3.30
N LEU A 84 -3.37 -12.82 4.18
CA LEU A 84 -1.93 -12.81 3.97
C LEU A 84 -1.25 -13.71 5.01
N ALA A 85 -0.14 -14.34 4.59
CA ALA A 85 0.75 -15.09 5.46
C ALA A 85 2.13 -14.44 5.47
N LEU A 86 2.70 -14.31 6.67
CA LEU A 86 4.10 -13.97 6.90
C LEU A 86 4.98 -15.24 6.77
N PRO A 87 6.29 -15.09 6.53
CA PRO A 87 7.22 -16.23 6.45
C PRO A 87 7.29 -17.10 7.71
N ASP A 88 6.98 -16.55 8.88
CA ASP A 88 6.90 -17.26 10.17
C ASP A 88 5.59 -18.04 10.37
N GLY A 89 4.69 -18.02 9.38
CA GLY A 89 3.43 -18.72 9.39
C GLY A 89 2.26 -17.95 10.04
N GLN A 90 2.49 -16.75 10.59
CA GLN A 90 1.41 -15.91 11.07
C GLN A 90 0.51 -15.48 9.90
N ARG A 91 -0.81 -15.51 10.12
CA ARG A 91 -1.82 -15.18 9.10
C ARG A 91 -2.78 -14.13 9.62
N GLY A 92 -3.22 -13.29 8.73
CA GLY A 92 -4.25 -12.29 9.02
C GLY A 92 -4.84 -11.71 7.75
N HIS A 93 -5.93 -10.97 7.88
CA HIS A 93 -6.56 -10.33 6.74
C HIS A 93 -6.40 -8.81 6.77
N VAL A 94 -6.37 -8.26 5.58
CA VAL A 94 -6.35 -6.82 5.30
C VAL A 94 -7.38 -6.49 4.23
N PHE A 95 -7.64 -5.19 4.07
CA PHE A 95 -8.35 -4.69 2.90
C PHE A 95 -7.40 -3.93 1.98
N ALA A 96 -7.56 -4.10 0.67
CA ALA A 96 -6.91 -3.31 -0.37
C ALA A 96 -7.96 -2.72 -1.30
N PRO A 97 -7.82 -1.46 -1.77
CA PRO A 97 -8.82 -0.85 -2.64
C PRO A 97 -8.82 -1.54 -4.01
N MET A 98 -10.00 -1.70 -4.64
CA MET A 98 -10.08 -2.21 -6.02
C MET A 98 -9.51 -1.21 -7.03
N ASP A 99 -9.69 0.09 -6.79
CA ASP A 99 -9.02 1.16 -7.54
C ASP A 99 -7.99 1.88 -6.66
N PRO A 100 -6.71 1.43 -6.67
CA PRO A 100 -5.65 2.06 -5.91
C PRO A 100 -5.39 3.51 -6.33
N ASN A 101 -5.61 3.85 -7.61
CA ASN A 101 -5.38 5.19 -8.13
C ASN A 101 -6.44 6.17 -7.60
N GLN A 102 -7.71 5.76 -7.57
CA GLN A 102 -8.77 6.58 -6.98
C GLN A 102 -8.55 6.77 -5.49
N TRP A 103 -8.25 5.70 -4.76
CA TRP A 103 -7.92 5.80 -3.34
C TRP A 103 -6.74 6.74 -3.07
N GLN A 104 -5.67 6.66 -3.86
CA GLN A 104 -4.51 7.54 -3.71
C GLN A 104 -4.86 9.01 -3.99
N ARG A 105 -5.72 9.28 -4.99
CA ARG A 105 -6.24 10.63 -5.24
C ARG A 105 -7.02 11.16 -4.05
N ASP A 106 -7.95 10.37 -3.51
CA ASP A 106 -8.78 10.76 -2.37
C ASP A 106 -7.95 11.05 -1.12
N VAL A 107 -6.94 10.22 -0.83
CA VAL A 107 -5.98 10.46 0.27
C VAL A 107 -5.21 11.77 0.06
N THR A 108 -4.70 11.98 -1.16
CA THR A 108 -3.94 13.19 -1.52
C THR A 108 -4.81 14.44 -1.38
N GLU A 109 -6.08 14.38 -1.81
CA GLU A 109 -7.02 15.48 -1.71
C GLU A 109 -7.30 15.87 -0.25
N ARG A 110 -7.49 14.89 0.65
CA ARG A 110 -7.67 15.15 2.10
C ARG A 110 -6.48 15.86 2.72
N PHE A 111 -5.26 15.46 2.36
CA PHE A 111 -4.06 16.15 2.85
C PHE A 111 -3.88 17.52 2.21
N ALA A 112 -4.26 17.72 0.95
CA ALA A 112 -4.24 19.03 0.31
C ALA A 112 -5.26 19.98 0.95
N GLU A 113 -6.46 19.51 1.30
CA GLU A 113 -7.46 20.24 2.06
C GLU A 113 -6.92 20.67 3.43
N HIS A 114 -6.34 19.72 4.19
CA HIS A 114 -5.66 20.05 5.46
C HIS A 114 -4.65 21.18 5.30
N LYS A 115 -3.77 21.09 4.28
CA LYS A 115 -2.76 22.11 4.02
C LYS A 115 -3.38 23.47 3.71
N ARG A 116 -4.42 23.52 2.87
CA ARG A 116 -5.15 24.76 2.53
C ARG A 116 -5.76 25.40 3.76
N LEU A 117 -6.49 24.63 4.57
CA LEU A 117 -7.13 25.12 5.81
C LEU A 117 -6.09 25.62 6.82
N LYS A 118 -4.95 24.94 6.95
CA LYS A 118 -3.85 25.37 7.82
C LYS A 118 -3.26 26.69 7.38
N VAL A 119 -3.05 26.91 6.07
CA VAL A 119 -2.57 28.20 5.54
C VAL A 119 -3.59 29.31 5.78
N SER A 120 -4.89 29.06 5.52
CA SER A 120 -5.95 30.03 5.77
C SER A 120 -6.06 30.40 7.26
N ALA A 121 -5.82 29.46 8.16
CA ALA A 121 -5.83 29.72 9.60
C ALA A 121 -4.72 30.69 10.05
N LEU A 122 -3.58 30.74 9.32
CA LEU A 122 -2.47 31.65 9.64
C LEU A 122 -2.79 33.13 9.34
N SER A 123 -3.71 33.38 8.39
CA SER A 123 -4.15 34.73 8.02
C SER A 123 -5.43 35.18 8.72
N ALA A 124 -6.10 34.27 9.44
CA ALA A 124 -7.31 34.56 10.19
C ALA A 124 -7.00 34.97 11.65
N THR A 125 -7.96 35.61 12.30
CA THR A 125 -7.81 36.03 13.71
C THR A 125 -9.01 35.60 14.56
N GLY A 126 -8.80 35.49 15.87
CA GLY A 126 -9.85 35.21 16.84
C GLY A 126 -10.59 33.90 16.57
N LYS A 127 -11.91 33.92 16.64
CA LYS A 127 -12.79 32.74 16.49
C LYS A 127 -12.62 32.06 15.14
N GLN A 128 -12.45 32.82 14.06
CA GLN A 128 -12.27 32.27 12.72
C GLN A 128 -10.98 31.45 12.58
N ALA A 129 -9.89 31.91 13.16
CA ALA A 129 -8.62 31.15 13.17
C ALA A 129 -8.79 29.81 13.90
N TYR A 130 -9.49 29.79 15.03
CA TYR A 130 -9.77 28.57 15.79
C TYR A 130 -10.63 27.58 14.97
N GLU A 131 -11.70 28.06 14.35
CA GLU A 131 -12.58 27.21 13.51
C GLU A 131 -11.82 26.57 12.33
N LEU A 132 -10.96 27.35 11.66
CA LEU A 132 -10.12 26.83 10.57
C LEU A 132 -9.08 25.81 11.06
N GLN A 133 -8.50 26.00 12.22
CA GLN A 133 -7.57 25.02 12.82
C GLN A 133 -8.29 23.71 13.16
N GLU A 134 -9.50 23.77 13.72
CA GLU A 134 -10.31 22.57 14.00
C GLU A 134 -10.71 21.83 12.71
N GLN A 135 -11.08 22.57 11.65
CA GLN A 135 -11.36 21.97 10.34
C GLN A 135 -10.10 21.33 9.76
N ALA A 136 -8.95 21.98 9.84
CA ALA A 136 -7.68 21.42 9.40
C ALA A 136 -7.33 20.13 10.15
N ARG A 137 -7.54 20.10 11.48
CA ARG A 137 -7.34 18.89 12.29
C ARG A 137 -8.26 17.75 11.85
N LYS A 138 -9.53 18.04 11.62
CA LYS A 138 -10.51 17.03 11.13
C LYS A 138 -10.13 16.50 9.74
N ALA A 139 -9.73 17.37 8.81
CA ALA A 139 -9.27 16.97 7.48
C ALA A 139 -8.02 16.08 7.55
N SER A 140 -7.04 16.41 8.40
CA SER A 140 -5.86 15.58 8.65
C SER A 140 -6.23 14.20 9.20
N SER A 141 -7.08 14.16 10.24
CA SER A 141 -7.54 12.90 10.85
C SER A 141 -8.27 12.02 9.83
N ALA A 142 -9.16 12.60 9.01
CA ALA A 142 -9.86 11.89 7.95
C ALA A 142 -8.91 11.36 6.87
N GLY A 143 -7.87 12.13 6.51
CA GLY A 143 -6.83 11.69 5.57
C GLY A 143 -6.05 10.47 6.10
N TRP A 144 -5.63 10.51 7.35
CA TRP A 144 -4.94 9.39 8.00
C TRP A 144 -5.87 8.17 8.17
N ALA A 145 -7.12 8.36 8.55
CA ALA A 145 -8.10 7.29 8.67
C ALA A 145 -8.29 6.58 7.31
N LEU A 146 -8.45 7.33 6.22
CA LEU A 146 -8.58 6.77 4.88
C LEU A 146 -7.29 6.06 4.42
N ARG A 147 -6.13 6.64 4.69
CA ARG A 147 -4.84 6.04 4.35
C ARG A 147 -4.60 4.71 5.09
N ASN A 148 -4.91 4.66 6.38
CA ASN A 148 -4.61 3.51 7.24
C ASN A 148 -5.69 2.41 7.16
N ARG A 149 -6.81 2.69 6.49
CA ARG A 149 -7.90 1.72 6.29
C ARG A 149 -7.51 0.59 5.36
N TYR A 150 -6.69 0.89 4.36
CA TYR A 150 -6.27 -0.06 3.34
C TYR A 150 -4.77 -0.33 3.45
N ALA A 151 -4.39 -1.59 3.26
CA ALA A 151 -2.99 -1.99 3.22
C ALA A 151 -2.37 -1.57 1.87
N ASP A 152 -1.23 -0.89 1.94
CA ASP A 152 -0.42 -0.59 0.76
C ASP A 152 0.52 -1.77 0.50
N ILE A 153 0.03 -2.71 -0.30
CA ILE A 153 0.76 -3.91 -0.73
C ILE A 153 0.89 -3.93 -2.25
N ARG A 154 1.96 -4.54 -2.74
CA ARG A 154 2.21 -4.73 -4.18
C ARG A 154 2.74 -6.13 -4.44
N HIS A 155 2.60 -6.60 -5.67
CA HIS A 155 3.28 -7.82 -6.10
C HIS A 155 4.79 -7.71 -5.86
N ALA A 156 5.41 -8.81 -5.50
CA ALA A 156 6.83 -8.88 -5.19
C ALA A 156 7.64 -9.70 -6.21
N TYR A 157 7.20 -9.78 -7.46
CA TYR A 157 8.03 -10.33 -8.54
C TYR A 157 9.22 -9.43 -8.83
N ALA A 158 9.04 -8.11 -8.71
CA ALA A 158 10.08 -7.10 -8.75
C ALA A 158 10.03 -6.20 -7.52
N MET A 159 11.18 -5.66 -7.14
CA MET A 159 11.32 -4.66 -6.08
C MET A 159 12.49 -3.72 -6.36
N THR A 160 12.57 -2.60 -5.64
CA THR A 160 13.73 -1.73 -5.74
C THR A 160 14.93 -2.36 -5.04
N VAL A 161 16.15 -2.01 -5.49
CA VAL A 161 17.40 -2.45 -4.84
C VAL A 161 17.41 -2.12 -3.35
N HIS A 162 16.91 -0.93 -2.96
CA HIS A 162 16.82 -0.53 -1.56
C HIS A 162 15.95 -1.49 -0.73
N LYS A 163 14.83 -1.97 -1.30
CA LYS A 163 13.95 -2.92 -0.61
C LYS A 163 14.50 -4.35 -0.60
N ALA A 164 15.36 -4.68 -1.54
CA ALA A 164 16.05 -5.98 -1.61
C ALA A 164 17.24 -6.06 -0.65
N GLN A 165 17.70 -4.94 -0.13
CA GLN A 165 18.87 -4.88 0.76
C GLN A 165 18.62 -5.71 2.02
N GLY A 166 19.57 -6.61 2.32
CA GLY A 166 19.44 -7.54 3.43
C GLY A 166 18.63 -8.82 3.15
N SER A 167 18.08 -8.96 1.93
CA SER A 167 17.36 -10.17 1.50
C SER A 167 18.26 -11.08 0.67
N THR A 168 18.00 -12.40 0.72
CA THR A 168 18.69 -13.41 -0.10
C THR A 168 17.70 -14.03 -1.07
N PHE A 169 18.05 -14.08 -2.36
CA PHE A 169 17.23 -14.66 -3.42
C PHE A 169 18.01 -15.75 -4.14
N GLY A 170 17.31 -16.76 -4.67
CA GLY A 170 17.92 -17.84 -5.46
C GLY A 170 18.49 -17.34 -6.79
N ALA A 171 17.83 -16.36 -7.41
CA ALA A 171 18.31 -15.67 -8.60
C ALA A 171 17.78 -14.23 -8.65
N VAL A 172 18.54 -13.35 -9.29
CA VAL A 172 18.20 -11.94 -9.48
C VAL A 172 18.32 -11.56 -10.95
N VAL A 173 17.29 -10.89 -11.47
CA VAL A 173 17.28 -10.26 -12.80
C VAL A 173 17.37 -8.75 -12.63
N LEU A 174 18.37 -8.11 -13.20
CA LEU A 174 18.50 -6.65 -13.13
C LEU A 174 17.80 -5.97 -14.30
N ALA A 175 16.92 -5.03 -14.00
CA ALA A 175 16.32 -4.13 -14.99
C ALA A 175 17.32 -2.99 -15.30
N TRP A 176 18.37 -3.33 -16.08
CA TRP A 176 19.56 -2.50 -16.30
C TRP A 176 19.22 -1.07 -16.77
N ASP A 177 18.26 -0.91 -17.66
CA ASP A 177 17.86 0.40 -18.18
C ASP A 177 17.34 1.35 -17.08
N SER A 178 16.84 0.82 -15.97
CA SER A 178 16.42 1.64 -14.83
C SER A 178 17.59 2.25 -14.08
N PHE A 179 18.73 1.59 -14.09
CA PHE A 179 19.97 2.05 -13.42
C PHE A 179 20.69 3.12 -14.24
N GLN A 180 20.61 3.04 -15.57
CA GLN A 180 21.19 4.07 -16.46
C GLN A 180 20.50 5.43 -16.34
N ARG A 181 19.29 5.47 -15.79
CA ARG A 181 18.51 6.69 -15.54
C ARG A 181 18.71 7.28 -14.15
N CYS A 182 19.61 6.68 -13.35
CA CYS A 182 19.96 7.21 -12.04
C CYS A 182 20.69 8.54 -12.22
N PRO A 183 20.21 9.66 -11.68
CA PRO A 183 21.00 10.88 -11.61
C PRO A 183 22.21 10.63 -10.69
N ASP A 184 23.36 11.14 -11.07
CA ASP A 184 24.62 11.16 -10.29
C ASP A 184 24.44 11.88 -8.96
#